data_6a742a129e061abe6966c629051a60ab
#
_entry.id   6a742a129e061abe6966c629051a60ab
#
_cell.length_a   1.000
_cell.length_b   1.000
_cell.length_c   1.000
_cell.angle_alpha   90.00
_cell.angle_beta   90.00
_cell.angle_gamma   90.00
#
_symmetry.space_group_name_H-M   'P 1'
#
loop_
_entity.id
_entity.type
_entity.pdbx_description
1 polymer ?
#
loop_
_entity_poly.entity_id
_entity_poly.type
_entity_poly.pdbx_seq_one_letter_code
_entity_poly.pdbx_strand_id
1 'polypeptide(L)'
;MTNETGWNLDNSYARLPEKFFTSTNPTPVRSPELIILNEGVADSLGLDVKSLQSEEGVAVFAGNEIPQGASPLAQAYAGHQFGHFNMLGDGRAILLGEQVLPEGGRVDIQLKGPGRTPYSRGGDGRAALGPMLREYIISEAMHGLGIPTTRSLAVVTTGETVIRETGLPGAIMTRVASSHLRVGTFQFAAKWGTIEELRTLADYAIERHFPDIAADESRYLSLLQEVVKRQAELIAQWQLVGFIHGVMNTDNMTISGETIDYGPCAFMDAYDPATVFSSIDRQGRYAYGNQPVIGGWNLARFAESLLPLLHDDEDQAVTLAQDKISIFNDLYHSNWLAGMRKKLGIFNEETQDEALVNGILSMMKKHGADYTNTFRALTFDKMEDTVLFGTPEFAQWQELWQARLGRQKESKESSNQLMQNSNPAVIPRNHRVEEALEAAVEQEDYSVMERLLDVLANPYAHCEKQAEYAALPESTKPYRTFCGT
;
A
#
# COMPACT_ATOMS: atom_id res chain seq x y z
N MET A 1 35.38 -7.55 -12.03
CA MET A 1 35.07 -7.59 -10.59
C MET A 1 33.74 -8.28 -10.47
N THR A 2 33.64 -9.39 -9.79
CA THR A 2 32.37 -10.06 -9.50
C THR A 2 31.55 -9.09 -8.67
N ASN A 3 30.28 -8.90 -9.03
CA ASN A 3 29.33 -8.08 -8.29
C ASN A 3 29.02 -8.80 -6.97
N GLU A 4 29.85 -8.58 -5.95
CA GLU A 4 29.81 -9.29 -4.66
C GLU A 4 28.50 -8.98 -3.91
N THR A 5 27.88 -7.83 -4.19
CA THR A 5 26.62 -7.40 -3.56
C THR A 5 25.37 -8.05 -4.17
N GLY A 6 25.46 -8.58 -5.40
CA GLY A 6 24.32 -9.22 -6.11
C GLY A 6 23.44 -8.26 -6.92
N TRP A 7 23.80 -6.97 -7.04
CA TRP A 7 23.06 -6.06 -7.90
C TRP A 7 23.09 -6.51 -9.36
N ASN A 8 21.90 -6.76 -9.93
CA ASN A 8 21.70 -7.15 -11.33
C ASN A 8 20.62 -6.23 -11.92
N LEU A 9 21.02 -4.99 -12.20
CA LEU A 9 20.10 -3.93 -12.57
C LEU A 9 19.88 -3.86 -14.09
N ASP A 10 18.62 -3.89 -14.50
CA ASP A 10 18.14 -3.45 -15.81
C ASP A 10 17.60 -2.01 -15.67
N ASN A 11 17.48 -1.32 -16.80
CA ASN A 11 16.97 0.06 -16.85
C ASN A 11 15.91 0.15 -17.95
N SER A 12 14.88 -0.70 -17.87
CA SER A 12 13.85 -0.77 -18.91
C SER A 12 13.02 0.53 -18.96
N TYR A 13 12.76 1.16 -17.80
CA TYR A 13 12.08 2.45 -17.76
C TYR A 13 12.87 3.56 -18.46
N ALA A 14 14.20 3.56 -18.37
CA ALA A 14 15.07 4.52 -19.06
C ALA A 14 15.09 4.35 -20.58
N ARG A 15 14.50 3.27 -21.12
CA ARG A 15 14.30 3.07 -22.57
C ARG A 15 12.99 3.66 -23.09
N LEU A 16 12.12 4.11 -22.22
CA LEU A 16 10.92 4.87 -22.59
C LEU A 16 11.30 6.24 -23.15
N PRO A 17 10.39 6.94 -23.85
CA PRO A 17 10.62 8.32 -24.29
C PRO A 17 11.12 9.22 -23.16
N GLU A 18 12.14 10.05 -23.42
CA GLU A 18 12.79 10.92 -22.43
C GLU A 18 11.84 11.87 -21.70
N LYS A 19 10.66 12.10 -22.25
CA LYS A 19 9.61 12.89 -21.60
C LYS A 19 9.12 12.29 -20.28
N PHE A 20 9.19 10.97 -20.10
CA PHE A 20 8.67 10.27 -18.92
C PHE A 20 9.60 10.30 -17.72
N PHE A 21 10.81 10.82 -17.88
CA PHE A 21 11.77 10.90 -16.78
C PHE A 21 12.82 11.98 -17.00
N THR A 22 13.55 12.26 -15.97
CA THR A 22 14.79 13.07 -16.06
C THR A 22 15.90 12.29 -15.36
N SER A 23 17.02 12.07 -16.06
CA SER A 23 18.22 11.47 -15.46
C SER A 23 18.71 12.39 -14.33
N THR A 24 18.82 11.85 -13.13
CA THR A 24 19.13 12.64 -11.92
C THR A 24 19.82 11.75 -10.91
N ASN A 25 21.03 12.10 -10.51
CA ASN A 25 21.74 11.42 -9.45
C ASN A 25 21.24 11.85 -8.06
N PRO A 26 21.26 10.96 -7.08
CA PRO A 26 21.08 11.33 -5.68
C PRO A 26 22.07 12.42 -5.25
N THR A 27 21.69 13.26 -4.31
CA THR A 27 22.57 14.23 -3.70
C THR A 27 23.26 13.57 -2.51
N PRO A 28 24.61 13.45 -2.48
CA PRO A 28 25.32 12.82 -1.40
C PRO A 28 25.00 13.41 -0.02
N VAL A 29 25.09 12.58 1.02
CA VAL A 29 24.87 12.94 2.40
C VAL A 29 26.15 12.74 3.21
N ARG A 30 26.24 13.39 4.41
CA ARG A 30 27.50 13.53 5.12
C ARG A 30 27.93 12.29 5.88
N SER A 31 27.01 11.68 6.62
CA SER A 31 27.32 10.58 7.55
C SER A 31 26.14 9.62 7.59
N PRO A 32 25.98 8.79 6.57
CA PRO A 32 24.90 7.80 6.56
C PRO A 32 25.18 6.67 7.54
N GLU A 33 24.14 6.27 8.27
CA GLU A 33 24.17 5.12 9.17
C GLU A 33 22.97 4.23 8.86
N LEU A 34 23.19 2.92 8.80
CA LEU A 34 22.13 1.93 8.58
C LEU A 34 21.29 1.79 9.85
N ILE A 35 19.99 2.08 9.75
CA ILE A 35 19.05 1.90 10.86
C ILE A 35 18.42 0.52 10.81
N ILE A 36 17.97 0.11 9.64
CA ILE A 36 17.35 -1.20 9.45
C ILE A 36 17.57 -1.70 8.03
N LEU A 37 17.84 -2.98 7.90
CA LEU A 37 17.88 -3.74 6.66
C LEU A 37 16.85 -4.86 6.72
N ASN A 38 16.04 -4.99 5.70
CA ASN A 38 15.11 -6.10 5.53
C ASN A 38 15.82 -7.27 4.87
N GLU A 39 16.35 -8.17 5.67
CA GLU A 39 17.09 -9.33 5.18
C GLU A 39 16.23 -10.24 4.28
N GLY A 40 14.95 -10.44 4.64
CA GLY A 40 14.03 -11.23 3.81
C GLY A 40 13.77 -10.63 2.43
N VAL A 41 13.70 -9.30 2.33
CA VAL A 41 13.63 -8.60 1.05
C VAL A 41 14.96 -8.72 0.30
N ALA A 42 16.10 -8.52 0.97
CA ALA A 42 17.43 -8.66 0.37
C ALA A 42 17.61 -10.06 -0.24
N ASP A 43 17.27 -11.11 0.51
CA ASP A 43 17.34 -12.51 0.05
C ASP A 43 16.45 -12.74 -1.19
N SER A 44 15.22 -12.23 -1.18
CA SER A 44 14.30 -12.36 -2.33
C SER A 44 14.79 -11.63 -3.58
N LEU A 45 15.60 -10.59 -3.41
CA LEU A 45 16.24 -9.84 -4.48
C LEU A 45 17.56 -10.50 -4.99
N GLY A 46 18.04 -11.53 -4.29
CA GLY A 46 19.34 -12.15 -4.57
C GLY A 46 20.53 -11.28 -4.15
N LEU A 47 20.35 -10.41 -3.17
CA LEU A 47 21.37 -9.51 -2.65
C LEU A 47 22.07 -10.12 -1.42
N ASP A 48 23.39 -9.93 -1.33
CA ASP A 48 24.18 -10.39 -0.17
C ASP A 48 24.02 -9.46 1.03
N VAL A 49 23.37 -9.95 2.07
CA VAL A 49 23.07 -9.19 3.30
C VAL A 49 24.32 -8.58 3.95
N LYS A 50 25.46 -9.30 3.97
CA LYS A 50 26.69 -8.81 4.58
C LYS A 50 27.29 -7.66 3.79
N SER A 51 27.28 -7.77 2.47
CA SER A 51 27.74 -6.69 1.59
C SER A 51 26.84 -5.46 1.69
N LEU A 52 25.53 -5.64 1.87
CA LEU A 52 24.58 -4.53 2.08
C LEU A 52 24.78 -3.81 3.42
N GLN A 53 25.28 -4.51 4.44
CA GLN A 53 25.59 -3.95 5.77
C GLN A 53 26.98 -3.28 5.83
N SER A 54 27.80 -3.42 4.79
CA SER A 54 29.12 -2.76 4.71
C SER A 54 28.99 -1.25 4.48
N GLU A 55 30.09 -0.51 4.66
CA GLU A 55 30.14 0.94 4.36
C GLU A 55 29.74 1.22 2.89
N GLU A 56 30.15 0.37 1.94
CA GLU A 56 29.80 0.49 0.54
C GLU A 56 28.30 0.25 0.31
N GLY A 57 27.71 -0.76 0.96
CA GLY A 57 26.26 -1.02 0.91
C GLY A 57 25.44 0.14 1.48
N VAL A 58 25.85 0.68 2.63
CA VAL A 58 25.24 1.86 3.25
C VAL A 58 25.36 3.08 2.34
N ALA A 59 26.51 3.28 1.68
CA ALA A 59 26.71 4.37 0.72
C ALA A 59 25.74 4.29 -0.48
N VAL A 60 25.41 3.08 -0.94
CA VAL A 60 24.38 2.87 -1.98
C VAL A 60 23.00 3.27 -1.47
N PHE A 61 22.59 2.84 -0.28
CA PHE A 61 21.30 3.21 0.31
C PHE A 61 21.18 4.72 0.60
N ALA A 62 22.30 5.36 0.85
CA ALA A 62 22.39 6.81 1.05
C ALA A 62 22.41 7.60 -0.27
N GLY A 63 22.59 6.93 -1.40
CA GLY A 63 22.79 7.58 -2.70
C GLY A 63 24.16 8.25 -2.84
N ASN A 64 25.12 7.96 -1.96
CA ASN A 64 26.50 8.44 -2.03
C ASN A 64 27.28 7.66 -3.10
N GLU A 65 26.91 6.41 -3.33
CA GLU A 65 27.41 5.56 -4.40
C GLU A 65 26.28 5.04 -5.28
N ILE A 66 26.59 4.86 -6.55
CA ILE A 66 25.66 4.33 -7.56
C ILE A 66 26.07 2.90 -7.88
N PRO A 67 25.22 1.88 -7.63
CA PRO A 67 25.56 0.51 -7.91
C PRO A 67 25.81 0.29 -9.41
N GLN A 68 26.69 -0.64 -9.73
CA GLN A 68 27.01 -0.96 -11.11
C GLN A 68 25.75 -1.39 -11.87
N GLY A 69 25.54 -0.83 -13.04
CA GLY A 69 24.37 -1.10 -13.89
C GLY A 69 23.17 -0.18 -13.62
N ALA A 70 23.20 0.63 -12.58
CA ALA A 70 22.13 1.60 -12.32
C ALA A 70 22.15 2.77 -13.32
N SER A 71 20.97 3.31 -13.60
CA SER A 71 20.77 4.54 -14.37
C SER A 71 19.77 5.44 -13.64
N PRO A 72 20.23 6.18 -12.61
CA PRO A 72 19.35 6.93 -11.73
C PRO A 72 18.50 7.97 -12.47
N LEU A 73 17.20 7.96 -12.18
CA LEU A 73 16.25 8.88 -12.80
C LEU A 73 15.10 9.24 -11.87
N ALA A 74 14.49 10.39 -12.10
CA ALA A 74 13.23 10.81 -11.50
C ALA A 74 12.12 10.68 -12.53
N GLN A 75 11.03 10.01 -12.18
CA GLN A 75 9.90 9.76 -13.07
C GLN A 75 8.98 10.97 -13.14
N ALA A 76 8.47 11.27 -14.34
CA ALA A 76 7.43 12.25 -14.57
C ALA A 76 6.05 11.60 -14.43
N TYR A 77 5.16 12.23 -13.70
CA TYR A 77 3.75 11.86 -13.61
C TYR A 77 2.90 13.09 -13.27
N ALA A 78 1.60 12.96 -13.43
CA ALA A 78 0.62 13.92 -12.98
C ALA A 78 -0.25 13.30 -11.90
N GLY A 79 -1.26 14.01 -11.43
CA GLY A 79 -2.24 13.42 -10.54
C GLY A 79 -3.35 14.37 -10.17
N HIS A 80 -4.50 13.79 -9.85
CA HIS A 80 -5.60 14.48 -9.21
C HIS A 80 -5.42 14.40 -7.69
N GLN A 81 -4.88 15.47 -7.12
CA GLN A 81 -4.72 15.60 -5.67
C GLN A 81 -5.98 16.27 -5.10
N PHE A 82 -6.72 15.55 -4.24
CA PHE A 82 -8.05 15.99 -3.76
C PHE A 82 -9.00 16.42 -4.89
N GLY A 83 -8.91 15.76 -6.06
CA GLY A 83 -9.70 16.06 -7.24
C GLY A 83 -9.16 17.16 -8.15
N HIS A 84 -8.06 17.85 -7.78
CA HIS A 84 -7.41 18.88 -8.59
C HIS A 84 -6.23 18.29 -9.37
N PHE A 85 -6.27 18.43 -10.70
CA PHE A 85 -5.23 17.92 -11.58
C PHE A 85 -3.97 18.79 -11.54
N ASN A 86 -2.83 18.17 -11.29
CA ASN A 86 -1.53 18.83 -11.19
C ASN A 86 -0.44 18.03 -11.91
N MET A 87 0.54 18.72 -12.48
CA MET A 87 1.81 18.13 -12.87
C MET A 87 2.64 17.88 -11.60
N LEU A 88 3.14 16.67 -11.47
CA LEU A 88 3.87 16.20 -10.30
C LEU A 88 5.23 15.61 -10.72
N GLY A 89 5.52 14.39 -10.36
CA GLY A 89 6.75 13.68 -10.61
C GLY A 89 7.46 13.34 -9.30
N ASP A 90 8.53 12.59 -9.40
CA ASP A 90 9.34 12.16 -8.26
C ASP A 90 10.11 13.34 -7.64
N GLY A 91 9.41 14.17 -6.88
CA GLY A 91 9.99 15.38 -6.26
C GLY A 91 10.97 15.09 -5.13
N ARG A 92 10.93 13.87 -4.57
CA ARG A 92 11.80 13.39 -3.49
C ARG A 92 12.12 11.91 -3.60
N ALA A 93 12.12 11.36 -4.81
CA ALA A 93 12.46 9.98 -5.04
C ALA A 93 13.29 9.85 -6.32
N ILE A 94 14.17 8.86 -6.36
CA ILE A 94 15.03 8.54 -7.51
C ILE A 94 15.03 7.03 -7.70
N LEU A 95 14.60 6.58 -8.87
CA LEU A 95 14.71 5.20 -9.30
C LEU A 95 16.17 4.91 -9.65
N LEU A 96 16.79 3.93 -9.01
CA LEU A 96 18.14 3.48 -9.34
C LEU A 96 18.16 2.57 -10.58
N GLY A 97 17.13 1.78 -10.74
CA GLY A 97 16.95 0.79 -11.79
C GLY A 97 16.00 -0.31 -11.35
N GLU A 98 15.95 -1.39 -12.11
CA GLU A 98 15.11 -2.55 -11.86
C GLU A 98 15.99 -3.76 -11.54
N GLN A 99 15.90 -4.31 -10.32
CA GLN A 99 16.60 -5.53 -9.94
C GLN A 99 15.95 -6.72 -10.66
N VAL A 100 16.73 -7.44 -11.42
CA VAL A 100 16.34 -8.71 -12.04
C VAL A 100 16.44 -9.80 -10.98
N LEU A 101 15.31 -10.46 -10.71
CA LEU A 101 15.20 -11.44 -9.64
C LEU A 101 15.83 -12.78 -10.05
N PRO A 102 16.37 -13.56 -9.09
CA PRO A 102 16.94 -14.90 -9.37
C PRO A 102 15.95 -15.86 -10.02
N GLU A 103 14.67 -15.77 -9.68
CA GLU A 103 13.60 -16.62 -10.20
C GLU A 103 12.95 -16.07 -11.48
N GLY A 104 13.45 -14.95 -11.99
CA GLY A 104 12.90 -14.22 -13.12
C GLY A 104 11.98 -13.10 -12.72
N GLY A 105 11.67 -12.22 -13.68
CA GLY A 105 10.97 -10.97 -13.40
C GLY A 105 11.91 -9.87 -12.91
N ARG A 106 11.35 -8.71 -12.58
CA ARG A 106 12.11 -7.54 -12.11
C ARG A 106 11.24 -6.67 -11.20
N VAL A 107 11.91 -5.96 -10.30
CA VAL A 107 11.30 -5.00 -9.40
C VAL A 107 12.09 -3.70 -9.38
N ASP A 108 11.39 -2.58 -9.21
CA ASP A 108 12.00 -1.27 -9.09
C ASP A 108 12.74 -1.13 -7.76
N ILE A 109 13.93 -0.53 -7.78
CA ILE A 109 14.69 -0.10 -6.61
C ILE A 109 14.72 1.43 -6.62
N GLN A 110 14.03 2.04 -5.67
CA GLN A 110 13.87 3.49 -5.60
C GLN A 110 14.32 4.03 -4.25
N LEU A 111 15.15 5.07 -4.25
CA LEU A 111 15.49 5.84 -3.05
C LEU A 111 14.42 6.91 -2.80
N LYS A 112 13.92 7.02 -1.58
CA LYS A 112 13.00 8.07 -1.12
C LYS A 112 13.69 8.96 -0.10
N GLY A 113 13.79 10.26 -0.40
CA GLY A 113 14.53 11.24 0.38
C GLY A 113 15.97 11.52 -0.09
N PRO A 114 16.41 11.09 -1.32
CA PRO A 114 17.83 11.17 -1.73
C PRO A 114 18.27 12.57 -2.19
N GLY A 115 17.43 13.58 -2.07
CA GLY A 115 17.71 14.93 -2.46
C GLY A 115 16.84 15.46 -3.59
N ARG A 116 17.19 16.66 -4.04
CA ARG A 116 16.38 17.42 -5.01
C ARG A 116 16.39 16.78 -6.39
N THR A 117 15.22 16.79 -7.03
CA THR A 117 15.01 16.43 -8.43
C THR A 117 14.40 17.61 -9.20
N PRO A 118 14.30 17.55 -10.53
CA PRO A 118 13.58 18.57 -11.31
C PRO A 118 12.10 18.72 -10.92
N TYR A 119 11.51 17.70 -10.26
CA TYR A 119 10.10 17.69 -9.85
C TYR A 119 9.88 18.12 -8.39
N SER A 120 10.91 18.59 -7.67
CA SER A 120 10.81 18.95 -6.24
C SER A 120 10.00 20.22 -5.96
N ARG A 121 9.60 20.98 -6.99
CA ARG A 121 8.73 22.17 -6.87
C ARG A 121 9.20 23.16 -5.80
N GLY A 122 10.53 23.37 -5.71
CA GLY A 122 11.15 24.23 -4.69
C GLY A 122 11.49 23.56 -3.36
N GLY A 123 11.05 22.33 -3.13
CA GLY A 123 11.44 21.50 -1.98
C GLY A 123 12.90 21.07 -2.02
N ASP A 124 13.39 20.52 -0.92
CA ASP A 124 14.77 20.02 -0.76
C ASP A 124 14.96 18.56 -1.25
N GLY A 125 13.88 17.85 -1.51
CA GLY A 125 13.90 16.43 -1.90
C GLY A 125 14.36 15.48 -0.79
N ARG A 126 14.54 15.98 0.43
CA ARG A 126 14.92 15.21 1.62
C ARG A 126 13.70 14.66 2.33
N ALA A 127 13.91 13.65 3.17
CA ALA A 127 12.90 13.07 4.04
C ALA A 127 13.41 13.01 5.49
N ALA A 128 12.48 13.12 6.44
CA ALA A 128 12.79 12.94 7.86
C ALA A 128 12.69 11.47 8.26
N LEU A 129 13.38 11.08 9.33
CA LEU A 129 13.47 9.70 9.83
C LEU A 129 12.11 9.10 10.19
N GLY A 130 11.30 9.83 10.98
CA GLY A 130 9.99 9.33 11.42
C GLY A 130 9.09 8.86 10.27
N PRO A 131 8.81 9.70 9.25
CA PRO A 131 8.04 9.29 8.06
C PRO A 131 8.63 8.09 7.30
N MET A 132 9.95 7.94 7.23
CA MET A 132 10.58 6.80 6.55
C MET A 132 10.40 5.51 7.34
N LEU A 133 10.58 5.55 8.65
CA LEU A 133 10.32 4.41 9.53
C LEU A 133 8.83 4.04 9.56
N ARG A 134 7.94 5.04 9.52
CA ARG A 134 6.49 4.80 9.43
C ARG A 134 6.14 4.02 8.16
N GLU A 135 6.64 4.47 7.00
CA GLU A 135 6.41 3.76 5.73
C GLU A 135 6.99 2.35 5.77
N TYR A 136 8.16 2.15 6.38
CA TYR A 136 8.75 0.83 6.58
C TYR A 136 7.84 -0.07 7.42
N ILE A 137 7.40 0.37 8.59
CA ILE A 137 6.53 -0.40 9.49
C ILE A 137 5.23 -0.79 8.79
N ILE A 138 4.57 0.18 8.15
CA ILE A 138 3.25 -0.06 7.55
C ILE A 138 3.35 -0.94 6.30
N SER A 139 4.34 -0.73 5.43
CA SER A 139 4.53 -1.57 4.24
C SER A 139 4.81 -3.03 4.59
N GLU A 140 5.66 -3.26 5.60
CA GLU A 140 5.96 -4.63 6.05
C GLU A 140 4.76 -5.27 6.79
N ALA A 141 3.99 -4.49 7.54
CA ALA A 141 2.75 -4.96 8.14
C ALA A 141 1.70 -5.36 7.08
N MET A 142 1.55 -4.56 6.02
CA MET A 142 0.67 -4.89 4.90
C MET A 142 1.12 -6.17 4.19
N HIS A 143 2.43 -6.35 4.00
CA HIS A 143 2.97 -7.60 3.48
C HIS A 143 2.65 -8.79 4.40
N GLY A 144 2.86 -8.66 5.71
CA GLY A 144 2.50 -9.68 6.70
C GLY A 144 1.02 -10.03 6.69
N LEU A 145 0.15 -9.06 6.44
CA LEU A 145 -1.31 -9.25 6.26
C LEU A 145 -1.68 -9.92 4.92
N GLY A 146 -0.71 -10.13 4.01
CA GLY A 146 -0.94 -10.71 2.68
C GLY A 146 -1.55 -9.74 1.67
N ILE A 147 -1.45 -8.42 1.93
CA ILE A 147 -1.99 -7.38 1.06
C ILE A 147 -0.90 -6.90 0.10
N PRO A 148 -1.15 -6.85 -1.23
CA PRO A 148 -0.18 -6.36 -2.20
C PRO A 148 0.31 -4.94 -1.85
N THR A 149 1.63 -4.80 -1.76
CA THR A 149 2.26 -3.57 -1.26
C THR A 149 3.67 -3.42 -1.80
N THR A 150 4.12 -2.16 -1.93
CA THR A 150 5.55 -1.89 -2.02
C THR A 150 6.25 -2.39 -0.75
N ARG A 151 7.52 -2.80 -0.88
CA ARG A 151 8.34 -3.28 0.24
C ARG A 151 9.41 -2.24 0.59
N SER A 152 9.94 -2.35 1.77
CA SER A 152 11.03 -1.51 2.25
C SER A 152 12.27 -2.38 2.45
N LEU A 153 13.37 -2.07 1.71
CA LEU A 153 14.63 -2.82 1.82
C LEU A 153 15.49 -2.31 2.95
N ALA A 154 15.68 -0.99 3.03
CA ALA A 154 16.52 -0.38 4.05
C ALA A 154 16.06 1.05 4.40
N VAL A 155 16.41 1.49 5.61
CA VAL A 155 16.39 2.90 6.03
C VAL A 155 17.76 3.26 6.57
N VAL A 156 18.31 4.37 6.06
CA VAL A 156 19.55 4.96 6.55
C VAL A 156 19.32 6.39 7.03
N THR A 157 20.02 6.82 8.07
CA THR A 157 20.09 8.26 8.40
C THR A 157 21.04 8.97 7.43
N THR A 158 21.00 10.30 7.41
CA THR A 158 21.84 11.12 6.52
C THR A 158 22.97 11.85 7.26
N GLY A 159 22.93 11.86 8.61
CA GLY A 159 23.78 12.73 9.41
C GLY A 159 23.47 14.22 9.24
N GLU A 160 22.33 14.55 8.62
CA GLU A 160 21.89 15.92 8.33
C GLU A 160 20.51 16.20 8.95
N THR A 161 20.28 17.46 9.30
CA THR A 161 18.98 17.91 9.78
C THR A 161 18.11 18.37 8.62
N VAL A 162 16.91 17.86 8.54
CA VAL A 162 15.88 18.30 7.59
C VAL A 162 14.98 19.31 8.29
N ILE A 163 14.87 20.50 7.74
CA ILE A 163 14.03 21.57 8.30
C ILE A 163 12.61 21.43 7.76
N ARG A 164 11.67 21.28 8.68
CA ARG A 164 10.21 21.33 8.45
C ARG A 164 9.64 22.42 9.37
N GLU A 165 8.65 22.14 10.19
CA GLU A 165 8.25 23.06 11.27
C GLU A 165 9.35 23.15 12.35
N THR A 166 10.08 22.07 12.54
CA THR A 166 11.24 21.95 13.41
C THR A 166 12.38 21.28 12.66
N GLY A 167 13.58 21.24 13.24
CA GLY A 167 14.69 20.42 12.74
C GLY A 167 14.50 18.95 13.09
N LEU A 168 14.49 18.07 12.09
CA LEU A 168 14.28 16.64 12.23
C LEU A 168 15.48 15.86 11.68
N PRO A 169 15.84 14.68 12.24
CA PRO A 169 16.85 13.81 11.65
C PRO A 169 16.47 13.44 10.21
N GLY A 170 17.41 13.64 9.28
CA GLY A 170 17.22 13.25 7.88
C GLY A 170 17.42 11.76 7.68
N ALA A 171 16.66 11.17 6.74
CA ALA A 171 16.77 9.76 6.38
C ALA A 171 16.47 9.52 4.90
N ILE A 172 16.93 8.38 4.41
CA ILE A 172 16.61 7.86 3.07
C ILE A 172 16.10 6.42 3.25
N MET A 173 15.00 6.11 2.58
CA MET A 173 14.45 4.77 2.52
C MET A 173 14.65 4.19 1.12
N THR A 174 15.07 2.92 1.05
CA THR A 174 15.08 2.16 -0.20
C THR A 174 13.78 1.39 -0.33
N ARG A 175 12.96 1.81 -1.30
CA ARG A 175 11.66 1.20 -1.61
C ARG A 175 11.80 0.23 -2.78
N VAL A 176 11.11 -0.90 -2.66
CA VAL A 176 11.02 -1.94 -3.67
C VAL A 176 9.56 -2.08 -4.12
N ALA A 177 9.31 -2.11 -5.43
CA ALA A 177 7.98 -2.23 -6.00
C ALA A 177 8.01 -3.07 -7.28
N SER A 178 6.90 -3.73 -7.62
CA SER A 178 6.77 -4.36 -8.95
C SER A 178 6.98 -3.33 -10.08
N SER A 179 6.48 -2.11 -9.89
CA SER A 179 6.90 -0.88 -10.56
C SER A 179 6.30 0.34 -9.87
N HIS A 180 6.82 1.52 -10.22
CA HIS A 180 6.24 2.81 -9.81
C HIS A 180 5.30 3.41 -10.86
N LEU A 181 4.82 2.61 -11.82
CA LEU A 181 3.78 3.03 -12.76
C LEU A 181 2.46 3.27 -12.02
N ARG A 182 1.92 4.46 -12.17
CA ARG A 182 0.70 4.94 -11.49
C ARG A 182 -0.34 5.37 -12.51
N VAL A 183 -1.59 5.49 -12.09
CA VAL A 183 -2.60 6.17 -12.90
C VAL A 183 -2.09 7.54 -13.35
N GLY A 184 -1.43 8.26 -12.46
CA GLY A 184 -0.81 9.55 -12.76
C GLY A 184 0.25 9.54 -13.85
N THR A 185 0.97 8.45 -14.07
CA THR A 185 1.93 8.30 -15.18
C THR A 185 1.21 8.33 -16.53
N PHE A 186 0.09 7.63 -16.64
CA PHE A 186 -0.76 7.63 -17.84
C PHE A 186 -1.45 8.97 -18.06
N GLN A 187 -1.89 9.63 -16.99
CA GLN A 187 -2.45 10.98 -17.10
C GLN A 187 -1.42 11.99 -17.61
N PHE A 188 -0.17 11.87 -17.19
CA PHE A 188 0.92 12.67 -17.72
C PHE A 188 1.14 12.40 -19.22
N ALA A 189 1.22 11.11 -19.60
CA ALA A 189 1.40 10.72 -21.00
C ALA A 189 0.27 11.21 -21.89
N ALA A 190 -0.98 11.07 -21.47
CA ALA A 190 -2.14 11.54 -22.22
C ALA A 190 -2.19 13.08 -22.37
N LYS A 191 -1.72 13.84 -21.36
CA LYS A 191 -1.79 15.31 -21.36
C LYS A 191 -0.66 15.98 -22.11
N TRP A 192 0.57 15.48 -21.95
CA TRP A 192 1.78 16.10 -22.48
C TRP A 192 2.56 15.23 -23.48
N GLY A 193 2.21 13.96 -23.60
CA GLY A 193 2.76 13.03 -24.59
C GLY A 193 2.05 13.12 -25.95
N THR A 194 2.59 12.38 -26.89
CA THR A 194 1.93 12.02 -28.14
C THR A 194 1.18 10.70 -27.99
N ILE A 195 0.28 10.36 -28.90
CA ILE A 195 -0.43 9.05 -28.89
C ILE A 195 0.61 7.90 -28.98
N GLU A 196 1.68 8.08 -29.72
CA GLU A 196 2.74 7.07 -29.84
C GLU A 196 3.52 6.87 -28.55
N GLU A 197 3.81 7.94 -27.83
CA GLU A 197 4.43 7.87 -26.49
C GLU A 197 3.48 7.21 -25.47
N LEU A 198 2.20 7.54 -25.50
CA LEU A 198 1.18 6.88 -24.67
C LEU A 198 1.08 5.38 -24.98
N ARG A 199 1.09 5.02 -26.28
CA ARG A 199 1.11 3.62 -26.74
C ARG A 199 2.32 2.87 -26.21
N THR A 200 3.51 3.47 -26.36
CA THR A 200 4.76 2.91 -25.85
C THR A 200 4.70 2.64 -24.34
N LEU A 201 4.13 3.58 -23.56
CA LEU A 201 3.94 3.41 -22.13
C LEU A 201 2.94 2.27 -21.81
N ALA A 202 1.83 2.20 -22.55
CA ALA A 202 0.83 1.15 -22.37
C ALA A 202 1.39 -0.25 -22.72
N ASP A 203 2.12 -0.36 -23.79
CA ASP A 203 2.80 -1.60 -24.19
C ASP A 203 3.85 -2.02 -23.14
N TYR A 204 4.63 -1.08 -22.61
CA TYR A 204 5.56 -1.31 -21.50
C TYR A 204 4.85 -1.82 -20.24
N ALA A 205 3.70 -1.24 -19.89
CA ALA A 205 2.93 -1.67 -18.73
C ALA A 205 2.35 -3.09 -18.93
N ILE A 206 1.90 -3.43 -20.14
CA ILE A 206 1.42 -4.77 -20.50
C ILE A 206 2.55 -5.78 -20.38
N GLU A 207 3.70 -5.52 -21.03
CA GLU A 207 4.86 -6.42 -20.98
C GLU A 207 5.32 -6.67 -19.54
N ARG A 208 5.29 -5.65 -18.70
CA ARG A 208 5.80 -5.73 -17.33
C ARG A 208 4.85 -6.40 -16.35
N HIS A 209 3.56 -6.13 -16.44
CA HIS A 209 2.58 -6.53 -15.42
C HIS A 209 1.53 -7.51 -15.90
N PHE A 210 1.32 -7.63 -17.21
CA PHE A 210 0.22 -8.37 -17.80
C PHE A 210 0.67 -9.15 -19.07
N PRO A 211 1.76 -9.93 -18.97
CA PRO A 211 2.34 -10.59 -20.15
C PRO A 211 1.40 -11.58 -20.84
N ASP A 212 0.33 -12.01 -20.17
CA ASP A 212 -0.69 -12.90 -20.73
C ASP A 212 -1.72 -12.18 -21.60
N ILE A 213 -1.73 -10.84 -21.64
CA ILE A 213 -2.61 -10.09 -22.53
C ILE A 213 -2.19 -10.35 -23.97
N ALA A 214 -3.13 -10.83 -24.79
CA ALA A 214 -2.91 -11.07 -26.21
C ALA A 214 -2.50 -9.78 -26.94
N ALA A 215 -1.53 -9.89 -27.85
CA ALA A 215 -1.04 -8.78 -28.66
C ALA A 215 -1.99 -8.46 -29.84
N ASP A 216 -3.26 -8.24 -29.57
CA ASP A 216 -4.29 -7.89 -30.55
C ASP A 216 -4.78 -6.43 -30.38
N GLU A 217 -5.73 -6.02 -31.19
CA GLU A 217 -6.30 -4.67 -31.19
C GLU A 217 -7.00 -4.30 -29.87
N SER A 218 -7.45 -5.29 -29.09
CA SER A 218 -8.16 -5.09 -27.82
C SER A 218 -7.20 -5.01 -26.60
N ARG A 219 -5.88 -5.10 -26.79
CA ARG A 219 -4.91 -5.22 -25.68
C ARG A 219 -4.98 -4.07 -24.67
N TYR A 220 -5.27 -2.84 -25.09
CA TYR A 220 -5.39 -1.70 -24.18
C TYR A 220 -6.70 -1.70 -23.39
N LEU A 221 -7.76 -2.24 -23.97
CA LEU A 221 -9.01 -2.49 -23.26
C LEU A 221 -8.84 -3.61 -22.23
N SER A 222 -8.04 -4.63 -22.55
CA SER A 222 -7.65 -5.69 -21.64
C SER A 222 -6.76 -5.16 -20.50
N LEU A 223 -5.81 -4.26 -20.79
CA LEU A 223 -5.02 -3.55 -19.76
C LEU A 223 -5.93 -2.82 -18.77
N LEU A 224 -6.89 -2.03 -19.26
CA LEU A 224 -7.86 -1.33 -18.41
C LEU A 224 -8.61 -2.33 -17.51
N GLN A 225 -9.12 -3.41 -18.09
CA GLN A 225 -9.86 -4.44 -17.35
C GLN A 225 -9.02 -5.11 -16.25
N GLU A 226 -7.76 -5.46 -16.52
CA GLU A 226 -6.88 -6.10 -15.54
C GLU A 226 -6.52 -5.14 -14.40
N VAL A 227 -6.29 -3.86 -14.69
CA VAL A 227 -6.08 -2.84 -13.64
C VAL A 227 -7.34 -2.67 -12.79
N VAL A 228 -8.54 -2.66 -13.40
CA VAL A 228 -9.82 -2.61 -12.68
C VAL A 228 -9.95 -3.79 -11.71
N LYS A 229 -9.65 -5.01 -12.15
CA LYS A 229 -9.70 -6.22 -11.31
C LYS A 229 -8.75 -6.13 -10.11
N ARG A 230 -7.47 -5.80 -10.37
CA ARG A 230 -6.44 -5.70 -9.31
C ARG A 230 -6.80 -4.64 -8.27
N GLN A 231 -7.31 -3.49 -8.70
CA GLN A 231 -7.71 -2.43 -7.78
C GLN A 231 -8.98 -2.76 -6.99
N ALA A 232 -9.93 -3.47 -7.59
CA ALA A 232 -11.11 -3.96 -6.87
C ALA A 232 -10.74 -4.95 -5.76
N GLU A 233 -9.80 -5.85 -6.04
CA GLU A 233 -9.28 -6.80 -5.05
C GLU A 233 -8.49 -6.10 -3.94
N LEU A 234 -7.56 -5.20 -4.30
CA LEU A 234 -6.72 -4.47 -3.35
C LEU A 234 -7.57 -3.66 -2.36
N ILE A 235 -8.52 -2.88 -2.86
CA ILE A 235 -9.37 -2.03 -2.01
C ILE A 235 -10.28 -2.88 -1.12
N ALA A 236 -10.78 -4.04 -1.61
CA ALA A 236 -11.50 -4.97 -0.78
C ALA A 236 -10.62 -5.50 0.38
N GLN A 237 -9.36 -5.85 0.12
CA GLN A 237 -8.42 -6.29 1.17
C GLN A 237 -8.15 -5.18 2.21
N TRP A 238 -8.02 -3.91 1.81
CA TRP A 238 -7.90 -2.79 2.76
C TRP A 238 -9.11 -2.72 3.70
N GLN A 239 -10.32 -2.85 3.15
CA GLN A 239 -11.56 -2.84 3.94
C GLN A 239 -11.61 -3.99 4.95
N LEU A 240 -11.10 -5.17 4.59
CA LEU A 240 -11.12 -6.36 5.44
C LEU A 240 -10.22 -6.28 6.68
N VAL A 241 -9.24 -5.37 6.69
CA VAL A 241 -8.32 -5.17 7.81
C VAL A 241 -8.47 -3.80 8.50
N GLY A 242 -9.41 -2.97 8.05
CA GLY A 242 -9.61 -1.63 8.62
C GLY A 242 -8.56 -0.60 8.20
N PHE A 243 -7.84 -0.83 7.10
CA PHE A 243 -6.83 0.09 6.59
C PHE A 243 -7.45 1.29 5.89
N ILE A 244 -6.92 2.48 6.20
CA ILE A 244 -7.29 3.75 5.58
C ILE A 244 -6.04 4.37 4.98
N HIS A 245 -5.99 4.49 3.66
CA HIS A 245 -4.84 5.04 2.94
C HIS A 245 -4.64 6.54 3.25
N GLY A 246 -5.72 7.27 3.39
CA GLY A 246 -5.73 8.68 3.76
C GLY A 246 -5.45 9.68 2.64
N VAL A 247 -4.83 9.27 1.52
CA VAL A 247 -4.59 10.10 0.32
C VAL A 247 -4.64 9.23 -0.93
N MET A 248 -5.85 8.86 -1.37
CA MET A 248 -6.06 8.08 -2.60
C MET A 248 -6.11 8.98 -3.84
N ASN A 249 -5.07 9.76 -4.04
CA ASN A 249 -4.87 10.52 -5.28
C ASN A 249 -4.53 9.57 -6.43
N THR A 250 -4.68 10.00 -7.68
CA THR A 250 -4.32 9.19 -8.86
C THR A 250 -2.81 8.94 -8.98
N ASP A 251 -2.00 9.77 -8.34
CA ASP A 251 -0.54 9.57 -8.19
C ASP A 251 -0.17 8.57 -7.08
N ASN A 252 -1.13 8.14 -6.27
CA ASN A 252 -0.98 7.10 -5.24
C ASN A 252 -1.74 5.81 -5.56
N MET A 253 -2.05 5.57 -6.84
CA MET A 253 -2.71 4.37 -7.33
C MET A 253 -1.85 3.71 -8.40
N THR A 254 -1.26 2.57 -8.07
CA THR A 254 -0.36 1.83 -8.97
C THR A 254 -1.12 1.02 -10.02
N ILE A 255 -0.48 0.80 -11.17
CA ILE A 255 -1.01 -0.10 -12.20
C ILE A 255 -0.83 -1.57 -11.81
N SER A 256 0.20 -1.87 -11.02
CA SER A 256 0.47 -3.22 -10.51
C SER A 256 -0.60 -3.74 -9.54
N GLY A 257 -1.37 -2.85 -8.89
CA GLY A 257 -2.31 -3.21 -7.82
C GLY A 257 -1.64 -3.33 -6.45
N GLU A 258 -0.45 -2.74 -6.25
CA GLU A 258 0.21 -2.63 -4.96
C GLU A 258 -0.14 -1.33 -4.26
N THR A 259 -0.27 -1.38 -2.93
CA THR A 259 -0.38 -0.18 -2.09
C THR A 259 0.95 0.56 -2.08
N ILE A 260 0.93 1.88 -2.23
CA ILE A 260 2.12 2.74 -2.30
C ILE A 260 1.92 4.03 -1.51
N ASP A 261 3.03 4.64 -1.08
CA ASP A 261 3.08 5.97 -0.45
C ASP A 261 2.29 6.06 0.86
N TYR A 262 2.81 5.38 1.88
CA TYR A 262 2.27 5.34 3.24
C TYR A 262 2.54 6.64 4.02
N GLY A 263 1.85 7.72 3.62
CA GLY A 263 1.89 9.01 4.29
C GLY A 263 0.91 9.07 5.46
N PRO A 264 -0.28 9.71 5.29
CA PRO A 264 -1.25 9.86 6.37
C PRO A 264 -2.17 8.64 6.53
N CYS A 265 -1.69 7.45 6.23
CA CYS A 265 -2.43 6.20 6.39
C CYS A 265 -2.50 5.77 7.86
N ALA A 266 -3.51 4.99 8.22
CA ALA A 266 -3.64 4.37 9.53
C ALA A 266 -4.62 3.20 9.50
N PHE A 267 -4.62 2.39 10.55
CA PHE A 267 -5.61 1.35 10.77
C PHE A 267 -6.69 1.81 11.75
N MET A 268 -7.92 1.47 11.46
CA MET A 268 -9.08 1.84 12.27
C MET A 268 -9.14 0.99 13.53
N ASP A 269 -9.36 1.62 14.67
CA ASP A 269 -9.70 0.95 15.93
C ASP A 269 -11.22 0.69 15.98
N ALA A 270 -12.01 1.60 16.51
CA ALA A 270 -13.46 1.48 16.50
C ALA A 270 -14.03 1.59 15.08
N TYR A 271 -14.93 0.68 14.73
CA TYR A 271 -15.52 0.66 13.38
C TYR A 271 -16.45 1.84 13.14
N ASP A 272 -16.07 2.71 12.24
CA ASP A 272 -16.94 3.73 11.66
C ASP A 272 -16.55 3.99 10.18
N PRO A 273 -17.47 3.80 9.23
CA PRO A 273 -17.21 4.13 7.82
C PRO A 273 -16.81 5.59 7.55
N ALA A 274 -17.13 6.50 8.46
CA ALA A 274 -16.76 7.91 8.35
C ALA A 274 -15.36 8.23 8.91
N THR A 275 -14.60 7.24 9.37
CA THR A 275 -13.26 7.46 9.96
C THR A 275 -12.31 8.07 8.96
N VAL A 276 -11.64 9.15 9.37
CA VAL A 276 -10.60 9.90 8.65
C VAL A 276 -9.44 10.16 9.60
N PHE A 277 -8.23 9.81 9.20
CA PHE A 277 -7.02 10.10 9.97
C PHE A 277 -6.22 11.27 9.42
N SER A 278 -6.20 11.45 8.11
CA SER A 278 -5.43 12.51 7.45
C SER A 278 -5.87 13.90 7.92
N SER A 279 -4.95 14.67 8.49
CA SER A 279 -5.21 16.03 8.99
C SER A 279 -5.60 17.01 7.89
N ILE A 280 -5.24 16.72 6.63
CA ILE A 280 -5.54 17.55 5.45
C ILE A 280 -6.86 17.18 4.77
N ASP A 281 -7.42 16.02 5.06
CA ASP A 281 -8.72 15.58 4.50
C ASP A 281 -9.89 16.08 5.37
N ARG A 282 -10.17 17.37 5.28
CA ARG A 282 -11.22 18.01 6.08
C ARG A 282 -12.64 17.62 5.69
N GLN A 283 -12.83 17.09 4.49
CA GLN A 283 -14.16 16.74 3.94
C GLN A 283 -14.43 15.23 3.98
N GLY A 284 -13.49 14.43 4.44
CA GLY A 284 -13.61 12.98 4.47
C GLY A 284 -13.64 12.34 3.08
N ARG A 285 -13.00 12.97 2.09
CA ARG A 285 -12.92 12.43 0.74
C ARG A 285 -12.37 11.00 0.74
N TYR A 286 -11.37 10.75 1.55
CA TYR A 286 -10.68 9.47 1.69
C TYR A 286 -11.05 8.73 2.99
N ALA A 287 -12.25 8.98 3.54
CA ALA A 287 -12.77 8.22 4.67
C ALA A 287 -12.80 6.72 4.33
N TYR A 288 -12.73 5.87 5.35
CA TYR A 288 -12.76 4.41 5.17
C TYR A 288 -13.85 3.94 4.21
N GLY A 289 -15.09 4.34 4.43
CA GLY A 289 -16.24 3.94 3.60
C GLY A 289 -16.24 4.54 2.20
N ASN A 290 -15.44 5.59 1.94
CA ASN A 290 -15.33 6.24 0.64
C ASN A 290 -14.24 5.62 -0.26
N GLN A 291 -13.37 4.78 0.27
CA GLN A 291 -12.25 4.23 -0.49
C GLN A 291 -12.68 3.50 -1.77
N PRO A 292 -13.75 2.67 -1.78
CA PRO A 292 -14.21 2.04 -3.01
C PRO A 292 -14.70 3.05 -4.06
N VAL A 293 -15.43 4.07 -3.64
CA VAL A 293 -15.95 5.13 -4.53
C VAL A 293 -14.80 5.91 -5.16
N ILE A 294 -13.78 6.25 -4.38
CA ILE A 294 -12.58 6.94 -4.89
C ILE A 294 -11.76 6.02 -5.80
N GLY A 295 -11.67 4.73 -5.49
CA GLY A 295 -11.04 3.73 -6.37
C GLY A 295 -11.68 3.72 -7.76
N GLY A 296 -13.00 3.64 -7.84
CA GLY A 296 -13.73 3.71 -9.09
C GLY A 296 -13.54 5.05 -9.83
N TRP A 297 -13.52 6.17 -9.08
CA TRP A 297 -13.23 7.49 -9.65
C TRP A 297 -11.82 7.57 -10.24
N ASN A 298 -10.81 7.06 -9.55
CA ASN A 298 -9.43 7.01 -10.04
C ASN A 298 -9.30 6.14 -11.29
N LEU A 299 -10.01 5.01 -11.35
CA LEU A 299 -10.05 4.14 -12.53
C LEU A 299 -10.72 4.83 -13.74
N ALA A 300 -11.73 5.67 -13.51
CA ALA A 300 -12.27 6.52 -14.57
C ALA A 300 -11.22 7.49 -15.10
N ARG A 301 -10.38 8.09 -14.24
CA ARG A 301 -9.26 8.94 -14.67
C ARG A 301 -8.19 8.16 -15.44
N PHE A 302 -7.95 6.89 -15.08
CA PHE A 302 -7.08 6.01 -15.84
C PHE A 302 -7.65 5.71 -17.23
N ALA A 303 -8.92 5.33 -17.30
CA ALA A 303 -9.59 5.04 -18.56
C ALA A 303 -9.60 6.24 -19.52
N GLU A 304 -9.85 7.45 -19.02
CA GLU A 304 -9.78 8.68 -19.81
C GLU A 304 -8.39 8.87 -20.46
N SER A 305 -7.33 8.50 -19.75
CA SER A 305 -5.98 8.58 -20.31
C SER A 305 -5.71 7.57 -21.43
N LEU A 306 -6.49 6.48 -21.50
CA LEU A 306 -6.35 5.43 -22.51
C LEU A 306 -7.28 5.61 -23.72
N LEU A 307 -8.26 6.52 -23.69
CA LEU A 307 -9.26 6.68 -24.75
C LEU A 307 -8.67 6.72 -26.18
N PRO A 308 -7.56 7.46 -26.44
CA PRO A 308 -6.95 7.50 -27.77
C PRO A 308 -6.38 6.17 -28.28
N LEU A 309 -6.22 5.17 -27.38
CA LEU A 309 -5.73 3.83 -27.69
C LEU A 309 -6.84 2.79 -27.81
N LEU A 310 -8.06 3.11 -27.36
CA LEU A 310 -9.18 2.16 -27.31
C LEU A 310 -9.93 2.11 -28.63
N HIS A 311 -10.14 3.25 -29.28
CA HIS A 311 -10.84 3.35 -30.56
C HIS A 311 -10.58 4.70 -31.25
N ASP A 312 -10.59 4.74 -32.59
CA ASP A 312 -10.43 5.98 -33.37
C ASP A 312 -11.62 6.94 -33.20
N ASP A 313 -12.82 6.41 -33.02
CA ASP A 313 -14.02 7.18 -32.71
C ASP A 313 -14.13 7.38 -31.20
N GLU A 314 -14.18 8.64 -30.76
CA GLU A 314 -14.16 9.01 -29.34
C GLU A 314 -15.39 8.51 -28.57
N ASP A 315 -16.58 8.54 -29.17
CA ASP A 315 -17.83 8.08 -28.52
C ASP A 315 -17.78 6.55 -28.30
N GLN A 316 -17.22 5.82 -29.26
CA GLN A 316 -16.99 4.37 -29.10
C GLN A 316 -15.92 4.08 -28.07
N ALA A 317 -14.80 4.82 -28.04
CA ALA A 317 -13.77 4.68 -27.02
C ALA A 317 -14.35 4.89 -25.61
N VAL A 318 -15.16 5.93 -25.42
CA VAL A 318 -15.84 6.21 -24.15
C VAL A 318 -16.78 5.06 -23.75
N THR A 319 -17.57 4.54 -24.70
CA THR A 319 -18.49 3.42 -24.44
C THR A 319 -17.72 2.17 -23.97
N LEU A 320 -16.66 1.80 -24.70
CA LEU A 320 -15.79 0.66 -24.35
C LEU A 320 -15.15 0.82 -22.96
N ALA A 321 -14.66 2.03 -22.64
CA ALA A 321 -14.08 2.34 -21.35
C ALA A 321 -15.10 2.24 -20.22
N GLN A 322 -16.29 2.79 -20.39
CA GLN A 322 -17.38 2.74 -19.41
C GLN A 322 -17.81 1.30 -19.12
N ASP A 323 -17.93 0.45 -20.13
CA ASP A 323 -18.26 -0.97 -19.96
C ASP A 323 -17.24 -1.67 -19.06
N LYS A 324 -15.94 -1.35 -19.20
CA LYS A 324 -14.88 -1.95 -18.36
C LYS A 324 -14.83 -1.39 -16.93
N ILE A 325 -15.14 -0.11 -16.76
CA ILE A 325 -15.16 0.50 -15.41
C ILE A 325 -16.41 0.06 -14.64
N SER A 326 -17.54 -0.13 -15.31
CA SER A 326 -18.82 -0.49 -14.67
C SER A 326 -18.73 -1.77 -13.83
N ILE A 327 -17.84 -2.71 -14.19
CA ILE A 327 -17.64 -3.95 -13.43
C ILE A 327 -16.91 -3.78 -12.09
N PHE A 328 -16.30 -2.61 -11.85
CA PHE A 328 -15.49 -2.39 -10.63
C PHE A 328 -16.28 -2.59 -9.35
N ASN A 329 -17.48 -2.01 -9.27
CA ASN A 329 -18.29 -2.08 -8.06
C ASN A 329 -18.70 -3.53 -7.74
N ASP A 330 -19.08 -4.30 -8.76
CA ASP A 330 -19.48 -5.69 -8.59
C ASP A 330 -18.30 -6.56 -8.19
N LEU A 331 -17.12 -6.34 -8.79
CA LEU A 331 -15.88 -7.04 -8.42
C LEU A 331 -15.45 -6.70 -7.00
N TYR A 332 -15.43 -5.42 -6.65
CA TYR A 332 -15.11 -4.98 -5.29
C TYR A 332 -16.06 -5.61 -4.27
N HIS A 333 -17.36 -5.49 -4.50
CA HIS A 333 -18.38 -6.01 -3.59
C HIS A 333 -18.28 -7.54 -3.43
N SER A 334 -18.09 -8.27 -4.54
CA SER A 334 -17.88 -9.72 -4.51
C SER A 334 -16.64 -10.12 -3.70
N ASN A 335 -15.51 -9.44 -3.93
CA ASN A 335 -14.25 -9.70 -3.19
C ASN A 335 -14.40 -9.37 -1.71
N TRP A 336 -15.01 -8.23 -1.39
CA TRP A 336 -15.24 -7.81 -0.01
C TRP A 336 -16.18 -8.79 0.72
N LEU A 337 -17.31 -9.16 0.13
CA LEU A 337 -18.28 -10.08 0.73
C LEU A 337 -17.68 -11.48 0.91
N ALA A 338 -16.91 -11.96 -0.06
CA ALA A 338 -16.17 -13.22 0.05
C ALA A 338 -15.16 -13.19 1.23
N GLY A 339 -14.44 -12.09 1.40
CA GLY A 339 -13.55 -11.89 2.54
C GLY A 339 -14.32 -11.82 3.87
N MET A 340 -15.44 -11.13 3.93
CA MET A 340 -16.29 -11.05 5.14
C MET A 340 -16.88 -12.41 5.52
N ARG A 341 -17.28 -13.23 4.55
CA ARG A 341 -17.68 -14.63 4.82
C ARG A 341 -16.57 -15.40 5.52
N LYS A 342 -15.34 -15.31 5.01
CA LYS A 342 -14.17 -15.98 5.62
C LYS A 342 -13.94 -15.50 7.06
N LYS A 343 -14.07 -14.19 7.32
CA LYS A 343 -13.98 -13.60 8.67
C LYS A 343 -15.05 -14.13 9.63
N LEU A 344 -16.17 -14.61 9.11
CA LEU A 344 -17.27 -15.23 9.87
C LEU A 344 -17.27 -16.76 9.83
N GLY A 345 -16.25 -17.41 9.27
CA GLY A 345 -16.13 -18.85 9.17
C GLY A 345 -17.07 -19.51 8.16
N ILE A 346 -17.51 -18.76 7.15
CA ILE A 346 -18.47 -19.18 6.13
C ILE A 346 -17.74 -19.58 4.85
N PHE A 347 -17.93 -20.82 4.38
CA PHE A 347 -17.25 -21.39 3.21
C PHE A 347 -18.03 -21.23 1.90
N ASN A 348 -19.33 -21.38 1.94
CA ASN A 348 -20.21 -21.31 0.78
C ASN A 348 -21.03 -20.02 0.77
N GLU A 349 -21.68 -19.71 -0.34
CA GLU A 349 -22.46 -18.49 -0.52
C GLU A 349 -23.96 -18.74 -0.30
N GLU A 350 -24.59 -17.86 0.46
CA GLU A 350 -26.04 -17.76 0.58
C GLU A 350 -26.49 -16.29 0.43
N THR A 351 -27.68 -16.06 -0.08
CA THR A 351 -28.23 -14.72 -0.34
C THR A 351 -28.33 -13.86 0.95
N GLN A 352 -28.47 -14.49 2.11
CA GLN A 352 -28.61 -13.78 3.40
C GLN A 352 -27.25 -13.39 4.03
N ASP A 353 -26.14 -13.83 3.47
CA ASP A 353 -24.80 -13.57 4.05
C ASP A 353 -24.51 -12.08 4.16
N GLU A 354 -24.89 -11.29 3.15
CA GLU A 354 -24.69 -9.84 3.18
C GLU A 354 -25.47 -9.16 4.31
N ALA A 355 -26.70 -9.59 4.58
CA ALA A 355 -27.47 -9.07 5.70
C ALA A 355 -26.83 -9.41 7.05
N LEU A 356 -26.25 -10.61 7.17
CA LEU A 356 -25.52 -11.03 8.37
C LEU A 356 -24.26 -10.18 8.59
N VAL A 357 -23.49 -9.95 7.52
CA VAL A 357 -22.29 -9.07 7.55
C VAL A 357 -22.66 -7.64 7.93
N ASN A 358 -23.66 -7.07 7.27
CA ASN A 358 -24.12 -5.71 7.54
C ASN A 358 -24.70 -5.56 8.96
N GLY A 359 -25.29 -6.62 9.51
CA GLY A 359 -25.78 -6.69 10.88
C GLY A 359 -24.68 -6.47 11.92
N ILE A 360 -23.60 -7.26 11.83
CA ILE A 360 -22.46 -7.11 12.77
C ILE A 360 -21.78 -5.76 12.62
N LEU A 361 -21.53 -5.29 11.39
CA LEU A 361 -20.91 -4.00 11.14
C LEU A 361 -21.77 -2.82 11.67
N SER A 362 -23.09 -2.89 11.53
CA SER A 362 -24.00 -1.88 12.07
C SER A 362 -23.97 -1.82 13.61
N MET A 363 -23.91 -2.99 14.26
CA MET A 363 -23.77 -3.04 15.71
C MET A 363 -22.41 -2.52 16.17
N MET A 364 -21.33 -2.87 15.46
CA MET A 364 -20.00 -2.35 15.77
C MET A 364 -19.97 -0.83 15.70
N LYS A 365 -20.52 -0.25 14.64
CA LYS A 365 -20.65 1.22 14.52
C LYS A 365 -21.47 1.83 15.65
N LYS A 366 -22.63 1.26 15.95
CA LYS A 366 -23.55 1.75 16.97
C LYS A 366 -22.93 1.78 18.37
N HIS A 367 -22.14 0.78 18.70
CA HIS A 367 -21.55 0.58 20.03
C HIS A 367 -20.06 0.99 20.09
N GLY A 368 -19.46 1.47 18.99
CA GLY A 368 -18.05 1.85 18.95
C GLY A 368 -17.10 0.65 19.16
N ALA A 369 -17.48 -0.55 18.68
CA ALA A 369 -16.69 -1.74 18.84
C ALA A 369 -15.43 -1.69 17.98
N ASP A 370 -14.31 -2.20 18.52
CA ASP A 370 -13.06 -2.33 17.78
C ASP A 370 -13.20 -3.32 16.63
N TYR A 371 -12.72 -2.91 15.43
CA TYR A 371 -12.89 -3.71 14.22
C TYR A 371 -12.14 -5.05 14.33
N THR A 372 -10.85 -4.99 14.61
CA THR A 372 -9.99 -6.17 14.64
C THR A 372 -10.32 -7.10 15.80
N ASN A 373 -10.43 -6.55 17.01
CA ASN A 373 -10.68 -7.36 18.21
C ASN A 373 -12.08 -7.99 18.24
N THR A 374 -13.09 -7.37 17.62
CA THR A 374 -14.42 -8.00 17.51
C THR A 374 -14.38 -9.29 16.70
N PHE A 375 -13.73 -9.25 15.51
CA PHE A 375 -13.59 -10.47 14.71
C PHE A 375 -12.65 -11.50 15.35
N ARG A 376 -11.63 -11.06 16.05
CA ARG A 376 -10.77 -11.94 16.86
C ARG A 376 -11.56 -12.60 17.99
N ALA A 377 -12.41 -11.87 18.69
CA ALA A 377 -13.26 -12.40 19.75
C ALA A 377 -14.27 -13.45 19.22
N LEU A 378 -14.88 -13.20 18.06
CA LEU A 378 -15.72 -14.20 17.36
C LEU A 378 -14.95 -15.47 17.04
N THR A 379 -13.69 -15.34 16.61
CA THR A 379 -12.83 -16.47 16.22
C THR A 379 -12.57 -17.42 17.39
N PHE A 380 -12.42 -16.89 18.61
CA PHE A 380 -12.05 -17.65 19.82
C PHE A 380 -13.18 -17.81 20.81
N ASP A 381 -14.42 -17.45 20.43
CA ASP A 381 -15.61 -17.49 21.29
C ASP A 381 -15.41 -16.73 22.61
N LYS A 382 -14.77 -15.52 22.51
CA LYS A 382 -14.43 -14.63 23.62
C LYS A 382 -15.14 -13.28 23.50
N MET A 383 -16.45 -13.32 23.18
CA MET A 383 -17.22 -12.10 22.97
C MET A 383 -17.43 -11.29 24.25
N GLU A 384 -17.26 -11.91 25.44
CA GLU A 384 -17.26 -11.24 26.73
C GLU A 384 -16.20 -10.12 26.84
N ASP A 385 -15.16 -10.15 26.03
CA ASP A 385 -14.12 -9.13 25.96
C ASP A 385 -14.51 -7.93 25.08
N THR A 386 -15.72 -7.92 24.52
CA THR A 386 -16.19 -6.87 23.60
C THR A 386 -17.37 -6.08 24.13
N VAL A 387 -17.51 -4.85 23.66
CA VAL A 387 -18.66 -3.96 24.00
C VAL A 387 -19.99 -4.46 23.43
N LEU A 388 -19.99 -5.46 22.54
CA LEU A 388 -21.20 -6.07 21.98
C LEU A 388 -21.83 -7.10 22.91
N PHE A 389 -21.03 -7.67 23.81
CA PHE A 389 -21.48 -8.72 24.71
C PHE A 389 -22.64 -8.25 25.61
N GLY A 390 -23.66 -9.07 25.75
CA GLY A 390 -24.83 -8.78 26.57
C GLY A 390 -25.86 -7.81 25.94
N THR A 391 -25.59 -7.29 24.73
CA THR A 391 -26.59 -6.53 24.00
C THR A 391 -27.65 -7.44 23.36
N PRO A 392 -28.96 -7.12 23.41
CA PRO A 392 -29.99 -7.95 22.80
C PRO A 392 -29.82 -8.15 21.29
N GLU A 393 -29.35 -7.12 20.60
CA GLU A 393 -29.12 -7.17 19.15
C GLU A 393 -28.01 -8.18 18.81
N PHE A 394 -26.94 -8.23 19.60
CA PHE A 394 -25.86 -9.19 19.38
C PHE A 394 -26.33 -10.61 19.65
N ALA A 395 -27.11 -10.86 20.70
CA ALA A 395 -27.66 -12.19 20.96
C ALA A 395 -28.49 -12.72 19.80
N GLN A 396 -29.38 -11.88 19.24
CA GLN A 396 -30.19 -12.25 18.06
C GLN A 396 -29.30 -12.49 16.82
N TRP A 397 -28.32 -11.63 16.59
CA TRP A 397 -27.39 -11.80 15.47
C TRP A 397 -26.57 -13.09 15.63
N GLN A 398 -26.12 -13.41 16.82
CA GLN A 398 -25.35 -14.62 17.10
C GLN A 398 -26.15 -15.90 16.81
N GLU A 399 -27.46 -15.92 17.16
CA GLU A 399 -28.33 -17.03 16.79
C GLU A 399 -28.43 -17.21 15.26
N LEU A 400 -28.58 -16.12 14.50
CA LEU A 400 -28.62 -16.15 13.04
C LEU A 400 -27.29 -16.64 12.44
N TRP A 401 -26.17 -16.17 12.98
CA TRP A 401 -24.84 -16.59 12.57
C TRP A 401 -24.58 -18.07 12.85
N GLN A 402 -24.92 -18.56 14.05
CA GLN A 402 -24.80 -20.00 14.38
C GLN A 402 -25.72 -20.87 13.49
N ALA A 403 -26.94 -20.42 13.23
CA ALA A 403 -27.86 -21.10 12.31
C ALA A 403 -27.29 -21.13 10.88
N ARG A 404 -26.59 -20.05 10.44
CA ARG A 404 -25.90 -19.99 9.15
C ARG A 404 -24.76 -21.00 9.07
N LEU A 405 -23.92 -21.07 10.10
CA LEU A 405 -22.83 -22.04 10.18
C LEU A 405 -23.33 -23.48 10.20
N GLY A 406 -24.49 -23.73 10.84
CA GLY A 406 -25.12 -25.07 10.87
C GLY A 406 -25.68 -25.56 9.52
N ARG A 407 -25.77 -24.70 8.47
CA ARG A 407 -26.23 -25.08 7.13
C ARG A 407 -25.11 -25.45 6.17
N GLN A 408 -23.88 -25.12 6.48
CA GLN A 408 -22.72 -25.53 5.65
C GLN A 408 -22.26 -26.95 6.01
N LYS A 409 -21.47 -27.58 5.13
CA LYS A 409 -20.99 -28.94 5.29
C LYS A 409 -19.78 -29.05 6.21
N GLU A 410 -19.03 -27.96 6.30
CA GLU A 410 -17.77 -27.87 7.03
C GLU A 410 -18.02 -27.87 8.54
N SER A 411 -17.08 -28.47 9.28
CA SER A 411 -17.17 -28.55 10.73
C SER A 411 -16.94 -27.19 11.42
N LYS A 412 -17.30 -27.14 12.70
CA LYS A 412 -17.01 -25.96 13.55
C LYS A 412 -15.50 -25.70 13.61
N GLU A 413 -14.70 -26.74 13.69
CA GLU A 413 -13.23 -26.66 13.72
C GLU A 413 -12.69 -26.07 12.42
N SER A 414 -13.23 -26.49 11.26
CA SER A 414 -12.87 -25.91 9.97
C SER A 414 -13.25 -24.43 9.87
N SER A 415 -14.44 -24.07 10.37
CA SER A 415 -14.88 -22.66 10.44
C SER A 415 -13.97 -21.82 11.33
N ASN A 416 -13.59 -22.33 12.50
CA ASN A 416 -12.65 -21.63 13.39
C ASN A 416 -11.28 -21.47 12.74
N GLN A 417 -10.77 -22.48 12.04
CA GLN A 417 -9.50 -22.37 11.31
C GLN A 417 -9.58 -21.34 10.18
N LEU A 418 -10.69 -21.30 9.44
CA LEU A 418 -10.90 -20.29 8.41
C LEU A 418 -10.92 -18.88 9.01
N MET A 419 -11.60 -18.70 10.15
CA MET A 419 -11.62 -17.43 10.89
C MET A 419 -10.22 -17.03 11.38
N GLN A 420 -9.44 -17.95 11.96
CA GLN A 420 -8.06 -17.69 12.39
C GLN A 420 -7.19 -17.22 11.23
N ASN A 421 -7.33 -17.83 10.07
CA ASN A 421 -6.55 -17.45 8.87
C ASN A 421 -7.03 -16.15 8.20
N SER A 422 -8.20 -15.62 8.58
CA SER A 422 -8.85 -14.47 7.96
C SER A 422 -8.97 -13.25 8.89
N ASN A 423 -8.81 -13.47 10.19
CA ASN A 423 -8.90 -12.45 11.23
C ASN A 423 -7.53 -12.27 11.88
N PRO A 424 -6.79 -11.18 11.59
CA PRO A 424 -5.48 -11.00 12.20
C PRO A 424 -5.59 -10.84 13.72
N ALA A 425 -4.64 -11.41 14.45
CA ALA A 425 -4.50 -11.22 15.88
C ALA A 425 -4.07 -9.79 16.22
N VAL A 426 -3.32 -9.18 15.31
CA VAL A 426 -2.69 -7.89 15.49
C VAL A 426 -2.66 -7.13 14.16
N ILE A 427 -2.81 -5.81 14.27
CA ILE A 427 -2.58 -4.83 13.21
C ILE A 427 -1.57 -3.80 13.75
N PRO A 428 -0.94 -2.96 12.91
CA PRO A 428 -0.11 -1.86 13.39
C PRO A 428 -0.98 -0.80 14.05
N ARG A 429 -1.30 -1.01 15.34
CA ARG A 429 -2.09 -0.07 16.14
C ARG A 429 -1.43 1.30 16.13
N ASN A 430 -2.18 2.35 15.90
CA ASN A 430 -1.66 3.70 15.73
C ASN A 430 -0.77 4.14 16.90
N HIS A 431 -1.20 3.90 18.14
CA HIS A 431 -0.41 4.25 19.33
C HIS A 431 0.91 3.45 19.40
N ARG A 432 0.94 2.17 19.00
CA ARG A 432 2.16 1.36 18.97
C ARG A 432 3.14 1.82 17.89
N VAL A 433 2.62 2.26 16.75
CA VAL A 433 3.44 2.87 15.70
C VAL A 433 4.04 4.18 16.20
N GLU A 434 3.25 5.07 16.82
CA GLU A 434 3.78 6.33 17.37
C GLU A 434 4.80 6.11 18.48
N GLU A 435 4.58 5.16 19.41
CA GLU A 435 5.56 4.77 20.44
C GLU A 435 6.91 4.34 19.81
N ALA A 436 6.85 3.55 18.73
CA ALA A 436 8.05 3.12 18.03
C ALA A 436 8.78 4.27 17.31
N LEU A 437 8.02 5.19 16.70
CA LEU A 437 8.58 6.35 16.02
C LEU A 437 9.17 7.36 17.01
N GLU A 438 8.50 7.62 18.14
CA GLU A 438 8.99 8.51 19.20
C GLU A 438 10.29 7.99 19.80
N ALA A 439 10.34 6.68 20.16
CA ALA A 439 11.56 6.06 20.68
C ALA A 439 12.74 6.15 19.68
N ALA A 440 12.47 5.89 18.40
CA ALA A 440 13.50 5.94 17.35
C ALA A 440 14.00 7.36 17.07
N VAL A 441 13.10 8.35 17.01
CA VAL A 441 13.45 9.72 16.60
C VAL A 441 14.01 10.56 17.75
N GLU A 442 13.48 10.39 18.98
CA GLU A 442 13.84 11.22 20.12
C GLU A 442 14.91 10.59 21.01
N GLN A 443 15.00 9.24 21.02
CA GLN A 443 15.89 8.50 21.93
C GLN A 443 16.92 7.64 21.19
N GLU A 444 16.86 7.56 19.85
CA GLU A 444 17.66 6.66 19.02
C GLU A 444 17.49 5.18 19.44
N ASP A 445 16.34 4.86 20.06
CA ASP A 445 15.99 3.48 20.47
C ASP A 445 15.12 2.80 19.41
N TYR A 446 15.74 2.01 18.56
CA TYR A 446 15.08 1.24 17.50
C TYR A 446 14.48 -0.08 18.00
N SER A 447 14.78 -0.50 19.22
CA SER A 447 14.32 -1.78 19.77
C SER A 447 12.79 -1.86 19.91
N VAL A 448 12.10 -0.73 20.10
CA VAL A 448 10.64 -0.67 20.16
C VAL A 448 10.05 -1.00 18.79
N MET A 449 10.62 -0.42 17.72
CA MET A 449 10.22 -0.69 16.33
C MET A 449 10.50 -2.15 15.95
N GLU A 450 11.66 -2.68 16.29
CA GLU A 450 12.04 -4.08 15.99
C GLU A 450 11.08 -5.08 16.62
N ARG A 451 10.70 -4.88 17.89
CA ARG A 451 9.68 -5.71 18.56
C ARG A 451 8.31 -5.61 17.89
N LEU A 452 7.92 -4.42 17.45
CA LEU A 452 6.66 -4.23 16.73
C LEU A 452 6.69 -4.96 15.38
N LEU A 453 7.76 -4.84 14.62
CA LEU A 453 7.94 -5.52 13.33
C LEU A 453 7.91 -7.04 13.46
N ASP A 454 8.56 -7.59 14.49
CA ASP A 454 8.55 -9.03 14.77
C ASP A 454 7.13 -9.56 15.05
N VAL A 455 6.30 -8.79 15.74
CA VAL A 455 4.90 -9.15 16.01
C VAL A 455 4.04 -9.02 14.74
N LEU A 456 4.31 -8.04 13.90
CA LEU A 456 3.57 -7.78 12.66
C LEU A 456 3.98 -8.69 11.49
N ALA A 457 5.13 -9.35 11.58
CA ALA A 457 5.62 -10.25 10.51
C ALA A 457 4.70 -11.47 10.28
N ASN A 458 3.98 -11.92 11.32
CA ASN A 458 3.01 -13.02 11.20
C ASN A 458 1.71 -12.70 11.95
N PRO A 459 0.87 -11.80 11.42
CA PRO A 459 -0.29 -11.26 12.14
C PRO A 459 -1.39 -12.29 12.42
N TYR A 460 -1.35 -13.47 11.81
CA TYR A 460 -2.31 -14.57 11.99
C TYR A 460 -1.80 -15.70 12.93
N ALA A 461 -0.70 -15.50 13.64
CA ALA A 461 -0.13 -16.52 14.53
C ALA A 461 -0.96 -16.74 15.80
N HIS A 462 -1.73 -15.74 16.26
CA HIS A 462 -2.55 -15.78 17.47
C HIS A 462 -1.81 -16.25 18.72
N CYS A 463 -0.52 -15.88 18.84
CA CYS A 463 0.31 -16.24 19.99
C CYS A 463 0.18 -15.21 21.14
N GLU A 464 0.64 -15.62 22.34
CA GLU A 464 0.57 -14.79 23.55
C GLU A 464 1.31 -13.44 23.36
N LYS A 465 2.45 -13.43 22.68
CA LYS A 465 3.23 -12.21 22.39
C LYS A 465 2.40 -11.14 21.66
N GLN A 466 1.43 -11.54 20.84
CA GLN A 466 0.57 -10.60 20.09
C GLN A 466 -0.54 -9.99 20.96
N ALA A 467 -0.88 -10.59 22.09
CA ALA A 467 -1.99 -10.11 22.93
C ALA A 467 -1.74 -8.67 23.45
N GLU A 468 -0.50 -8.36 23.84
CA GLU A 468 -0.10 -7.01 24.26
C GLU A 468 -0.30 -5.97 23.14
N TYR A 469 0.12 -6.32 21.91
CA TYR A 469 0.04 -5.43 20.76
C TYR A 469 -1.37 -5.30 20.17
N ALA A 470 -2.27 -6.20 20.52
CA ALA A 470 -3.68 -6.14 20.16
C ALA A 470 -4.49 -5.20 21.10
N ALA A 471 -3.91 -4.81 22.25
CA ALA A 471 -4.56 -3.92 23.21
C ALA A 471 -4.92 -2.56 22.60
N LEU A 472 -6.07 -2.03 23.01
CA LEU A 472 -6.50 -0.69 22.60
C LEU A 472 -5.72 0.38 23.36
N PRO A 473 -5.61 1.61 22.81
CA PRO A 473 -4.98 2.71 23.53
C PRO A 473 -5.79 3.08 24.78
N GLU A 474 -5.10 3.45 25.84
CA GLU A 474 -5.73 3.97 27.06
C GLU A 474 -6.42 5.34 26.81
N SER A 475 -5.89 6.09 25.85
CA SER A 475 -6.39 7.43 25.50
C SER A 475 -7.49 7.35 24.44
N THR A 476 -8.61 8.03 24.71
CA THR A 476 -9.72 8.21 23.74
C THR A 476 -9.54 9.45 22.85
N LYS A 477 -8.38 10.10 22.88
CA LYS A 477 -8.13 11.27 22.02
C LYS A 477 -8.17 10.87 20.54
N PRO A 478 -8.81 11.67 19.67
CA PRO A 478 -8.81 11.42 18.25
C PRO A 478 -7.36 11.38 17.70
N TYR A 479 -7.02 10.27 17.06
CA TYR A 479 -5.75 10.13 16.37
C TYR A 479 -5.80 10.86 15.01
N ARG A 480 -4.72 11.55 14.67
CA ARG A 480 -4.57 12.20 13.37
C ARG A 480 -3.18 11.96 12.82
N THR A 481 -3.12 11.75 11.52
CA THR A 481 -1.88 11.57 10.78
C THR A 481 -1.57 12.82 9.96
N PHE A 482 -0.28 13.08 9.81
CA PHE A 482 0.23 14.20 9.05
C PHE A 482 1.01 13.68 7.84
N CYS A 483 0.88 14.37 6.71
CA CYS A 483 1.75 14.10 5.59
C CYS A 483 3.14 14.62 5.96
N GLY A 484 4.13 13.75 6.15
CA GLY A 484 5.51 14.11 6.52
C GLY A 484 6.27 14.73 5.34
N THR A 485 5.70 15.77 4.73
CA THR A 485 6.29 16.48 3.59
C THR A 485 6.90 17.81 4.03
#